data_9a84766fb349dae4d7804e7484eb9acf
#
_entry.id   9a84766fb349dae4d7804e7484eb9acf
#
_cell.length_a   1.000
_cell.length_b   1.000
_cell.length_c   1.000
_cell.angle_alpha   90.00
_cell.angle_beta   90.00
_cell.angle_gamma   90.00
#
_symmetry.space_group_name_H-M   'P 1'
#
loop_
_entity.id
_entity.type
_entity.pdbx_description
1 polymer ?
#
loop_
_entity_poly.entity_id
_entity_poly.type
_entity_poly.pdbx_seq_one_letter_code
_entity_poly.pdbx_strand_id
1 'polypeptide(L)'
;MTKRTIALTIALCFAVTLCFASPQMGTWKLNEAKSKFPPKSSKNTTVVYEAAGDSVKVTVDGVDSNGKPAHNEWTGKFDGKDYPLTGDPSADTRAYKKVSDNKLELTNKKDGRVTASGTIVVSADGKTRTVTVSATDAAGKKVRDTAVYDKQ
;
A
#
# COMPACT_ATOMS: atom_id res chain seq x y z
N MET A 1 4.69 50.68 -49.94
CA MET A 1 5.15 50.27 -48.56
C MET A 1 4.23 49.18 -48.04
N THR A 2 4.63 47.95 -48.16
CA THR A 2 3.84 46.76 -47.74
C THR A 2 4.28 46.33 -46.35
N LYS A 3 3.40 46.50 -45.34
CA LYS A 3 3.64 46.03 -43.97
C LYS A 3 3.34 44.54 -43.91
N ARG A 4 4.36 43.73 -43.75
CA ARG A 4 4.22 42.29 -43.46
C ARG A 4 3.98 42.09 -41.98
N THR A 5 2.78 41.65 -41.63
CA THR A 5 2.42 41.23 -40.28
C THR A 5 2.88 39.79 -40.10
N ILE A 6 3.85 39.56 -39.24
CA ILE A 6 4.30 38.21 -38.86
C ILE A 6 3.38 37.76 -37.73
N ALA A 7 2.51 36.80 -38.00
CA ALA A 7 1.72 36.13 -36.99
C ALA A 7 2.58 35.05 -36.30
N LEU A 8 2.93 35.32 -35.04
CA LEU A 8 3.67 34.36 -34.20
C LEU A 8 2.67 33.37 -33.60
N THR A 9 2.58 32.17 -34.18
CA THR A 9 1.76 31.09 -33.67
C THR A 9 2.53 30.41 -32.55
N ILE A 10 2.15 30.68 -31.29
CA ILE A 10 2.68 29.99 -30.11
C ILE A 10 1.95 28.64 -30.03
N ALA A 11 2.62 27.58 -30.44
CA ALA A 11 2.16 26.20 -30.20
C ALA A 11 2.38 25.88 -28.73
N LEU A 12 1.29 25.89 -27.93
CA LEU A 12 1.28 25.47 -26.54
C LEU A 12 1.29 23.95 -26.51
N CYS A 13 2.47 23.33 -26.40
CA CYS A 13 2.61 21.90 -26.16
C CYS A 13 2.12 21.58 -24.74
N PHE A 14 0.87 21.17 -24.62
CA PHE A 14 0.40 20.48 -23.42
C PHE A 14 1.12 19.12 -23.30
N ALA A 15 2.18 19.08 -22.52
CA ALA A 15 2.74 17.81 -22.07
C ALA A 15 1.70 17.15 -21.14
N VAL A 16 0.87 16.26 -21.68
CA VAL A 16 0.04 15.36 -20.90
C VAL A 16 1.00 14.40 -20.20
N THR A 17 1.39 14.75 -18.98
CA THR A 17 2.08 13.81 -18.08
C THR A 17 1.05 12.72 -17.78
N LEU A 18 1.10 11.61 -18.48
CA LEU A 18 0.44 10.36 -18.12
C LEU A 18 1.08 9.92 -16.79
N CYS A 19 0.54 10.43 -15.70
CA CYS A 19 0.83 9.92 -14.38
C CYS A 19 0.23 8.51 -14.33
N PHE A 20 1.01 7.49 -14.68
CA PHE A 20 0.62 6.10 -14.43
C PHE A 20 0.49 5.95 -12.92
N ALA A 21 -0.73 6.08 -12.42
CA ALA A 21 -1.01 5.79 -11.02
C ALA A 21 -0.52 4.36 -10.72
N SER A 22 0.28 4.21 -9.66
CA SER A 22 0.75 2.89 -9.23
C SER A 22 -0.46 1.94 -9.14
N PRO A 23 -0.36 0.69 -9.62
CA PRO A 23 -1.44 -0.30 -9.49
C PRO A 23 -1.93 -0.49 -8.06
N GLN A 24 -1.10 -0.14 -7.07
CA GLN A 24 -1.43 -0.21 -5.65
C GLN A 24 -2.51 0.80 -5.22
N MET A 25 -2.66 1.91 -5.96
CA MET A 25 -3.56 3.02 -5.59
C MET A 25 -5.03 2.61 -5.62
N GLY A 26 -5.84 3.26 -4.78
CA GLY A 26 -7.28 3.05 -4.67
C GLY A 26 -7.69 2.23 -3.45
N THR A 27 -8.93 1.79 -3.43
CA THR A 27 -9.55 1.07 -2.32
C THR A 27 -9.55 -0.44 -2.59
N TRP A 28 -9.17 -1.18 -1.56
CA TRP A 28 -9.06 -2.64 -1.59
C TRP A 28 -9.90 -3.25 -0.48
N LYS A 29 -10.80 -4.16 -0.81
CA LYS A 29 -11.62 -4.88 0.15
C LYS A 29 -11.21 -6.33 0.27
N LEU A 30 -11.11 -6.82 1.51
CA LEU A 30 -10.74 -8.19 1.82
C LEU A 30 -11.75 -9.18 1.23
N ASN A 31 -11.23 -10.16 0.50
CA ASN A 31 -11.97 -11.33 0.05
C ASN A 31 -11.61 -12.51 0.96
N GLU A 32 -12.42 -12.72 2.00
CA GLU A 32 -12.14 -13.77 2.99
C GLU A 32 -12.15 -15.18 2.39
N ALA A 33 -13.01 -15.42 1.38
CA ALA A 33 -13.12 -16.73 0.73
C ALA A 33 -11.85 -17.14 -0.01
N LYS A 34 -11.05 -16.16 -0.49
CA LYS A 34 -9.77 -16.38 -1.17
C LYS A 34 -8.56 -16.24 -0.24
N SER A 35 -8.77 -15.88 1.01
CA SER A 35 -7.72 -15.59 1.99
C SER A 35 -7.45 -16.78 2.92
N LYS A 36 -6.25 -16.81 3.52
CA LYS A 36 -5.85 -17.82 4.49
C LYS A 36 -5.24 -17.12 5.70
N PHE A 37 -5.90 -17.27 6.84
CA PHE A 37 -5.48 -16.71 8.12
C PHE A 37 -5.31 -17.83 9.16
N PRO A 38 -4.28 -17.77 10.01
CA PRO A 38 -4.24 -18.56 11.23
C PRO A 38 -5.46 -18.26 12.14
N PRO A 39 -5.85 -19.20 12.99
CA PRO A 39 -6.89 -18.93 13.98
C PRO A 39 -6.56 -17.72 14.85
N LYS A 40 -7.54 -16.86 15.09
CA LYS A 40 -7.40 -15.63 15.90
C LYS A 40 -6.38 -14.61 15.34
N SER A 41 -6.17 -14.58 14.03
CA SER A 41 -5.41 -13.50 13.39
C SER A 41 -6.23 -12.21 13.30
N SER A 42 -5.53 -11.08 13.40
CA SER A 42 -6.10 -9.80 12.96
C SER A 42 -6.36 -9.82 11.45
N LYS A 43 -7.35 -9.06 11.00
CA LYS A 43 -7.70 -8.95 9.58
C LYS A 43 -7.85 -7.51 9.18
N ASN A 44 -7.14 -7.09 8.15
CA ASN A 44 -7.36 -5.80 7.52
C ASN A 44 -8.49 -5.97 6.50
N THR A 45 -9.66 -5.39 6.76
CA THR A 45 -10.86 -5.55 5.93
C THR A 45 -10.93 -4.57 4.78
N THR A 46 -10.40 -3.36 4.98
CA THR A 46 -10.33 -2.30 3.97
C THR A 46 -8.96 -1.65 4.02
N VAL A 47 -8.35 -1.48 2.85
CA VAL A 47 -7.08 -0.77 2.71
C VAL A 47 -7.20 0.25 1.60
N VAL A 48 -6.88 1.51 1.90
CA VAL A 48 -6.97 2.63 0.95
C VAL A 48 -5.58 3.21 0.74
N TYR A 49 -5.19 3.36 -0.52
CA TYR A 49 -3.96 4.03 -0.96
C TYR A 49 -4.32 5.31 -1.70
N GLU A 50 -3.87 6.44 -1.20
CA GLU A 50 -4.14 7.77 -1.75
C GLU A 50 -2.85 8.55 -1.97
N ALA A 51 -2.84 9.39 -3.01
CA ALA A 51 -1.73 10.31 -3.22
C ALA A 51 -1.72 11.40 -2.12
N ALA A 52 -0.56 11.67 -1.56
CA ALA A 52 -0.33 12.67 -0.53
C ALA A 52 0.91 13.51 -0.92
N GLY A 53 0.75 14.42 -1.88
CA GLY A 53 1.84 15.15 -2.48
C GLY A 53 2.79 14.21 -3.23
N ASP A 54 4.07 14.18 -2.85
CA ASP A 54 5.09 13.27 -3.38
C ASP A 54 5.17 11.93 -2.64
N SER A 55 4.24 11.71 -1.71
CA SER A 55 4.10 10.53 -0.87
C SER A 55 2.78 9.80 -1.12
N VAL A 56 2.59 8.67 -0.49
CA VAL A 56 1.35 7.89 -0.48
C VAL A 56 0.86 7.79 0.96
N LYS A 57 -0.41 8.10 1.18
CA LYS A 57 -1.10 7.78 2.44
C LYS A 57 -1.75 6.41 2.30
N VAL A 58 -1.59 5.57 3.31
CA VAL A 58 -2.23 4.26 3.43
C VAL A 58 -3.06 4.24 4.70
N THR A 59 -4.35 4.02 4.54
CA THR A 59 -5.31 3.87 5.64
C THR A 59 -5.78 2.43 5.68
N VAL A 60 -5.76 1.83 6.85
CA VAL A 60 -6.15 0.43 7.06
C VAL A 60 -7.20 0.35 8.14
N ASP A 61 -8.35 -0.21 7.79
CA ASP A 61 -9.41 -0.58 8.73
C ASP A 61 -9.57 -2.09 8.78
N GLY A 62 -9.87 -2.61 9.97
CA GLY A 62 -10.01 -4.04 10.15
C GLY A 62 -10.48 -4.43 11.54
N VAL A 63 -10.08 -5.62 11.95
CA VAL A 63 -10.32 -6.16 13.28
C VAL A 63 -9.04 -6.77 13.85
N ASP A 64 -8.85 -6.63 15.15
CA ASP A 64 -7.77 -7.29 15.88
C ASP A 64 -8.05 -8.79 16.08
N SER A 65 -7.13 -9.49 16.75
CA SER A 65 -7.26 -10.92 17.06
C SER A 65 -8.45 -11.28 17.99
N ASN A 66 -9.04 -10.27 18.64
CA ASN A 66 -10.21 -10.40 19.53
C ASN A 66 -11.52 -9.97 18.81
N GLY A 67 -11.45 -9.60 17.53
CA GLY A 67 -12.58 -9.14 16.75
C GLY A 67 -12.99 -7.68 17.01
N LYS A 68 -12.17 -6.90 17.75
CA LYS A 68 -12.42 -5.48 17.99
C LYS A 68 -11.96 -4.66 16.78
N PRO A 69 -12.64 -3.52 16.49
CA PRO A 69 -12.18 -2.62 15.43
C PRO A 69 -10.73 -2.20 15.61
N ALA A 70 -9.98 -2.23 14.52
CA ALA A 70 -8.59 -1.80 14.44
C ALA A 70 -8.43 -0.83 13.27
N HIS A 71 -7.64 0.21 13.48
CA HIS A 71 -7.36 1.24 12.50
C HIS A 71 -5.89 1.62 12.56
N ASN A 72 -5.22 1.73 11.40
CA ASN A 72 -3.88 2.28 11.34
C ASN A 72 -3.67 3.14 10.10
N GLU A 73 -2.72 4.08 10.20
CA GLU A 73 -2.35 5.00 9.12
C GLU A 73 -0.84 5.04 8.94
N TRP A 74 -0.44 5.17 7.70
CA TRP A 74 0.95 5.33 7.28
C TRP A 74 1.04 6.35 6.15
N THR A 75 2.07 7.19 6.15
CA THR A 75 2.38 8.10 5.05
C THR A 75 3.87 8.05 4.75
N GLY A 76 4.22 7.81 3.51
CA GLY A 76 5.62 7.71 3.08
C GLY A 76 5.77 7.41 1.59
N LYS A 77 6.96 6.98 1.20
CA LYS A 77 7.31 6.62 -0.18
C LYS A 77 7.58 5.12 -0.29
N PHE A 78 7.49 4.58 -1.50
CA PHE A 78 7.81 3.16 -1.77
C PHE A 78 9.33 2.97 -2.04
N ASP A 79 10.17 3.62 -1.22
CA ASP A 79 11.63 3.68 -1.37
C ASP A 79 12.40 2.74 -0.42
N GLY A 80 11.70 1.96 0.39
CA GLY A 80 12.28 1.01 1.33
C GLY A 80 12.75 1.62 2.64
N LYS A 81 12.53 2.91 2.87
CA LYS A 81 12.83 3.56 4.15
C LYS A 81 11.70 3.37 5.14
N ASP A 82 12.04 3.40 6.42
CA ASP A 82 11.07 3.34 7.51
C ASP A 82 10.37 4.71 7.66
N TYR A 83 9.04 4.68 7.63
CA TYR A 83 8.19 5.83 7.92
C TYR A 83 7.27 5.51 9.11
N PRO A 84 6.84 6.52 9.89
CA PRO A 84 5.97 6.33 11.04
C PRO A 84 4.66 5.61 10.67
N LEU A 85 4.28 4.67 11.52
CA LEU A 85 3.01 3.96 11.49
C LEU A 85 2.26 4.28 12.77
N THR A 86 1.01 4.71 12.68
CA THR A 86 0.16 5.02 13.83
C THR A 86 -1.02 4.07 13.91
N GLY A 87 -1.49 3.79 15.12
CA GLY A 87 -2.67 2.95 15.36
C GLY A 87 -2.41 1.43 15.37
N ASP A 88 -1.19 0.97 15.07
CA ASP A 88 -0.83 -0.44 15.13
C ASP A 88 0.00 -0.73 16.40
N PRO A 89 -0.51 -1.49 17.37
CA PRO A 89 0.23 -1.78 18.60
C PRO A 89 1.46 -2.66 18.37
N SER A 90 1.52 -3.39 17.27
CA SER A 90 2.60 -4.32 16.94
C SER A 90 3.76 -3.69 16.16
N ALA A 91 3.59 -2.45 15.69
CA ALA A 91 4.61 -1.74 14.93
C ALA A 91 4.49 -0.22 15.10
N ASP A 92 5.62 0.47 15.07
CA ASP A 92 5.73 1.93 15.11
C ASP A 92 6.27 2.52 13.80
N THR A 93 6.87 1.68 12.95
CA THR A 93 7.30 2.05 11.61
C THR A 93 6.96 0.98 10.59
N ARG A 94 6.77 1.43 9.35
CA ARG A 94 6.57 0.57 8.18
C ARG A 94 7.39 1.07 7.02
N ALA A 95 8.02 0.15 6.30
CA ALA A 95 8.67 0.38 5.03
C ALA A 95 7.93 -0.36 3.93
N TYR A 96 7.68 0.34 2.82
CA TYR A 96 7.32 -0.29 1.55
C TYR A 96 8.46 -0.07 0.56
N LYS A 97 8.88 -1.12 -0.12
CA LYS A 97 9.89 -1.06 -1.17
C LYS A 97 9.31 -1.53 -2.49
N LYS A 98 9.36 -0.69 -3.50
CA LYS A 98 8.96 -1.07 -4.86
C LYS A 98 9.96 -2.06 -5.44
N VAL A 99 9.49 -3.26 -5.79
CA VAL A 99 10.27 -4.31 -6.47
C VAL A 99 9.98 -4.28 -7.97
N SER A 100 8.72 -4.09 -8.34
CA SER A 100 8.26 -3.89 -9.72
C SER A 100 7.01 -3.00 -9.71
N ASP A 101 6.43 -2.72 -10.86
CA ASP A 101 5.24 -1.87 -10.94
C ASP A 101 4.05 -2.43 -10.15
N ASN A 102 3.92 -3.77 -10.11
CA ASN A 102 2.82 -4.46 -9.42
C ASN A 102 3.23 -5.14 -8.10
N LYS A 103 4.50 -5.03 -7.67
CA LYS A 103 5.00 -5.71 -6.46
C LYS A 103 5.70 -4.78 -5.50
N LEU A 104 5.29 -4.82 -4.24
CA LEU A 104 5.96 -4.17 -3.11
C LEU A 104 6.47 -5.23 -2.12
N GLU A 105 7.58 -4.95 -1.48
CA GLU A 105 7.99 -5.56 -0.21
C GLU A 105 7.49 -4.69 0.94
N LEU A 106 7.09 -5.34 2.03
CA LEU A 106 6.60 -4.73 3.27
C LEU A 106 7.48 -5.17 4.43
N THR A 107 7.86 -4.22 5.28
CA THR A 107 8.52 -4.51 6.56
C THR A 107 7.92 -3.62 7.64
N ASN A 108 7.43 -4.23 8.71
CA ASN A 108 7.01 -3.55 9.93
C ASN A 108 8.06 -3.72 11.02
N LYS A 109 8.30 -2.65 11.79
CA LYS A 109 9.22 -2.68 12.93
C LYS A 109 8.55 -2.09 14.17
N LYS A 110 8.95 -2.62 15.32
CA LYS A 110 8.66 -2.10 16.66
C LYS A 110 9.97 -1.89 17.39
N ASP A 111 10.22 -0.69 17.89
CA ASP A 111 11.47 -0.33 18.57
C ASP A 111 12.71 -0.74 17.76
N GLY A 112 12.68 -0.52 16.43
CA GLY A 112 13.74 -0.86 15.49
C GLY A 112 13.87 -2.35 15.13
N ARG A 113 13.07 -3.24 15.73
CA ARG A 113 13.09 -4.68 15.46
C ARG A 113 12.00 -5.06 14.47
N VAL A 114 12.32 -5.91 13.49
CA VAL A 114 11.34 -6.43 12.53
C VAL A 114 10.32 -7.32 13.26
N THR A 115 9.04 -6.93 13.20
CA THR A 115 7.91 -7.69 13.74
C THR A 115 7.15 -8.46 12.67
N ALA A 116 7.11 -7.92 11.44
CA ALA A 116 6.50 -8.58 10.30
C ALA A 116 7.19 -8.18 9.00
N SER A 117 7.20 -9.08 8.03
CA SER A 117 7.68 -8.83 6.67
C SER A 117 6.84 -9.58 5.66
N GLY A 118 6.74 -9.06 4.44
CA GLY A 118 5.94 -9.70 3.43
C GLY A 118 6.03 -9.06 2.06
N THR A 119 5.14 -9.49 1.18
CA THR A 119 5.02 -9.00 -0.19
C THR A 119 3.57 -8.67 -0.51
N ILE A 120 3.40 -7.68 -1.35
CA ILE A 120 2.12 -7.24 -1.89
C ILE A 120 2.22 -7.32 -3.41
N VAL A 121 1.35 -8.09 -4.04
CA VAL A 121 1.32 -8.27 -5.49
C VAL A 121 -0.07 -7.92 -6.02
N VAL A 122 -0.13 -7.00 -6.95
CA VAL A 122 -1.35 -6.68 -7.71
C VAL A 122 -1.34 -7.51 -8.99
N SER A 123 -2.48 -8.12 -9.33
CA SER A 123 -2.65 -8.87 -10.58
C SER A 123 -2.45 -7.99 -11.82
N ALA A 124 -2.12 -8.61 -12.95
CA ALA A 124 -1.87 -7.89 -14.21
C ALA A 124 -3.07 -7.03 -14.66
N ASP A 125 -4.30 -7.48 -14.39
CA ASP A 125 -5.53 -6.73 -14.69
C ASP A 125 -5.86 -5.63 -13.68
N GLY A 126 -5.05 -5.50 -12.61
CA GLY A 126 -5.22 -4.49 -11.56
C GLY A 126 -6.39 -4.71 -10.62
N LYS A 127 -7.11 -5.84 -10.71
CA LYS A 127 -8.37 -6.06 -9.98
C LYS A 127 -8.22 -6.82 -8.67
N THR A 128 -7.13 -7.56 -8.51
CA THR A 128 -6.87 -8.39 -7.33
C THR A 128 -5.52 -8.05 -6.74
N ARG A 129 -5.42 -8.04 -5.43
CA ARG A 129 -4.19 -7.80 -4.68
C ARG A 129 -4.00 -8.94 -3.68
N THR A 130 -2.83 -9.57 -3.69
CA THR A 130 -2.45 -10.61 -2.74
C THR A 130 -1.36 -10.08 -1.83
N VAL A 131 -1.61 -10.14 -0.53
CA VAL A 131 -0.67 -9.76 0.54
C VAL A 131 -0.27 -11.03 1.28
N THR A 132 1.02 -11.33 1.31
CA THR A 132 1.56 -12.43 2.08
C THR A 132 2.49 -11.87 3.13
N VAL A 133 2.17 -12.09 4.41
CA VAL A 133 2.94 -11.58 5.54
C VAL A 133 3.41 -12.74 6.41
N SER A 134 4.65 -12.66 6.86
CA SER A 134 5.21 -13.51 7.91
C SER A 134 5.51 -12.65 9.13
N ALA A 135 5.04 -13.09 10.28
CA ALA A 135 5.24 -12.41 11.56
C ALA A 135 5.66 -13.44 12.62
N THR A 136 6.09 -12.96 13.78
CA THR A 136 6.33 -13.79 14.95
C THR A 136 5.21 -13.52 15.94
N ASP A 137 4.48 -14.57 16.35
CA ASP A 137 3.43 -14.45 17.35
C ASP A 137 3.99 -14.24 18.77
N ALA A 138 3.12 -14.01 19.74
CA ALA A 138 3.51 -13.79 21.13
C ALA A 138 4.23 -14.99 21.79
N ALA A 139 4.09 -16.18 21.21
CA ALA A 139 4.78 -17.40 21.64
C ALA A 139 6.14 -17.60 20.96
N GLY A 140 6.58 -16.64 20.10
CA GLY A 140 7.83 -16.72 19.34
C GLY A 140 7.76 -17.59 18.10
N LYS A 141 6.57 -18.08 17.72
CA LYS A 141 6.35 -18.92 16.55
C LYS A 141 6.15 -18.06 15.30
N LYS A 142 6.80 -18.45 14.20
CA LYS A 142 6.55 -17.84 12.89
C LYS A 142 5.18 -18.26 12.37
N VAL A 143 4.35 -17.27 12.05
CA VAL A 143 3.05 -17.42 11.42
C VAL A 143 3.04 -16.75 10.07
N ARG A 144 2.22 -17.24 9.16
CA ARG A 144 2.11 -16.68 7.80
C ARG A 144 0.65 -16.52 7.43
N ASP A 145 0.31 -15.33 6.98
CA ASP A 145 -1.00 -14.95 6.48
C ASP A 145 -0.94 -14.75 4.97
N THR A 146 -2.03 -15.07 4.30
CA THR A 146 -2.24 -14.69 2.90
C THR A 146 -3.61 -14.06 2.78
N ALA A 147 -3.64 -12.77 2.54
CA ALA A 147 -4.85 -11.99 2.36
C ALA A 147 -5.02 -11.61 0.88
N VAL A 148 -6.18 -11.90 0.34
CA VAL A 148 -6.57 -11.52 -1.02
C VAL A 148 -7.60 -10.42 -0.95
N TYR A 149 -7.41 -9.38 -1.74
CA TYR A 149 -8.29 -8.21 -1.81
C TYR A 149 -8.79 -8.03 -3.24
N ASP A 150 -10.03 -7.61 -3.37
CA ASP A 150 -10.61 -7.17 -4.62
C ASP A 150 -10.66 -5.62 -4.65
N LYS A 151 -10.32 -5.04 -5.81
CA LYS A 151 -10.34 -3.59 -6.02
C LYS A 151 -11.77 -3.09 -6.13
N GLN A 152 -12.04 -1.93 -5.52
CA GLN A 152 -13.33 -1.24 -5.58
C GLN A 152 -13.34 -0.16 -6.65
#